data_d19a722891cf007467814c5e66976b6a
#
_entry.id   d19a722891cf007467814c5e66976b6a
#
_cell.length_a   1.000
_cell.length_b   1.000
_cell.length_c   1.000
_cell.angle_alpha   90.00
_cell.angle_beta   90.00
_cell.angle_gamma   90.00
#
_symmetry.space_group_name_H-M   'P 1'
#
loop_
_entity.id
_entity.type
_entity.pdbx_description
1 polymer ?
#
loop_
_entity_poly.entity_id
_entity_poly.type
_entity_poly.pdbx_seq_one_letter_code
_entity_poly.pdbx_strand_id
1 'polypeptide(L)'
;DRVETIRKLSKSSRAGNEASRQELLTTLQNLSNDELLPVARAFSQFLNLANTAEQYHSISPNGEAASNPEVIARTLRKLKDQPDLNEATIKKAVESLSLELVLTAHPTEITRRTLIHKMVEVNNCLKQLDNKDIADYERNQLMRRLRQLIAQSWHTDEIRKHRPSPVDEAKWGFAVVENSLWEGVPNYLRELNEQLEENLGYRLPVDFVPVRFTSWMGGDRDGNPNVTAEITRHVLLLSRWKATDLFLKDIQVLISELSMVEATPELRALAGEEGASEPYRFLMKKLRGQLMATQAWLEARLKGQRLPKPEGLLSQNEQLWEPLYACYKSLQACGMGIIANGELLDTLRRVKCFGVPLVRI
;
A
#
# COMPACT_ATOMS: atom_id res chain seq x y z
N ASP A 1 -29.21 24.58 17.64
CA ASP A 1 -28.17 23.86 16.93
C ASP A 1 -26.85 24.63 16.99
N ARG A 2 -26.13 24.45 18.14
CA ARG A 2 -24.93 25.22 18.49
C ARG A 2 -23.78 25.05 17.50
N VAL A 3 -23.58 23.86 16.95
CA VAL A 3 -22.52 23.58 15.97
C VAL A 3 -22.72 24.45 14.73
N GLU A 4 -23.95 24.53 14.23
CA GLU A 4 -24.27 25.34 13.05
C GLU A 4 -24.14 26.85 13.34
N THR A 5 -24.51 27.30 14.53
CA THR A 5 -24.32 28.69 14.96
C THR A 5 -22.82 29.04 15.00
N ILE A 6 -21.98 28.21 15.64
CA ILE A 6 -20.53 28.40 15.71
C ILE A 6 -19.92 28.40 14.30
N ARG A 7 -20.37 27.49 13.40
CA ARG A 7 -19.90 27.44 12.02
C ARG A 7 -20.21 28.74 11.26
N LYS A 8 -21.44 29.25 11.37
CA LYS A 8 -21.88 30.51 10.73
C LYS A 8 -21.08 31.71 11.25
N LEU A 9 -20.94 31.84 12.57
CA LEU A 9 -20.18 32.90 13.21
C LEU A 9 -18.70 32.84 12.80
N SER A 10 -18.10 31.65 12.78
CA SER A 10 -16.70 31.46 12.34
C SER A 10 -16.49 31.89 10.89
N LYS A 11 -17.43 31.54 9.99
CA LYS A 11 -17.38 31.94 8.57
C LYS A 11 -17.50 33.45 8.42
N SER A 12 -18.45 34.09 9.13
CA SER A 12 -18.66 35.52 9.10
C SER A 12 -17.48 36.30 9.71
N SER A 13 -16.93 35.80 10.80
CA SER A 13 -15.72 36.37 11.44
C SER A 13 -14.51 36.35 10.50
N ARG A 14 -14.27 35.26 9.81
CA ARG A 14 -13.19 35.16 8.82
C ARG A 14 -13.40 36.08 7.62
N ALA A 15 -14.63 36.42 7.29
CA ALA A 15 -14.96 37.43 6.27
C ALA A 15 -14.78 38.89 6.77
N GLY A 16 -14.24 39.08 7.95
CA GLY A 16 -13.92 40.41 8.52
C GLY A 16 -15.04 41.05 9.38
N ASN A 17 -16.10 40.30 9.73
CA ASN A 17 -17.18 40.82 10.58
C ASN A 17 -16.79 40.71 12.05
N GLU A 18 -16.44 41.85 12.64
CA GLU A 18 -15.98 41.96 14.04
C GLU A 18 -17.10 41.66 15.04
N ALA A 19 -18.36 42.00 14.73
CA ALA A 19 -19.51 41.67 15.59
C ALA A 19 -19.67 40.18 15.72
N SER A 20 -19.59 39.43 14.58
CA SER A 20 -19.63 37.97 14.55
C SER A 20 -18.44 37.33 15.27
N ARG A 21 -17.27 37.96 15.24
CA ARG A 21 -16.11 37.54 16.01
C ARG A 21 -16.34 37.61 17.49
N GLN A 22 -16.89 38.74 17.97
CA GLN A 22 -17.17 38.95 19.38
C GLN A 22 -18.25 38.00 19.90
N GLU A 23 -19.31 37.80 19.09
CA GLU A 23 -20.38 36.83 19.37
C GLU A 23 -19.86 35.40 19.42
N LEU A 24 -18.95 35.01 18.49
CA LEU A 24 -18.27 33.72 18.50
C LEU A 24 -17.50 33.49 19.78
N LEU A 25 -16.67 34.45 20.17
CA LEU A 25 -15.88 34.37 21.41
C LEU A 25 -16.77 34.20 22.65
N THR A 26 -17.82 34.99 22.75
CA THR A 26 -18.79 34.88 23.85
C THR A 26 -19.50 33.54 23.86
N THR A 27 -19.90 33.05 22.67
CA THR A 27 -20.55 31.73 22.53
C THR A 27 -19.62 30.59 22.97
N LEU A 28 -18.33 30.63 22.56
CA LEU A 28 -17.35 29.62 22.94
C LEU A 28 -17.00 29.66 24.43
N GLN A 29 -16.87 30.85 25.03
CA GLN A 29 -16.59 31.03 26.46
C GLN A 29 -17.73 30.53 27.38
N ASN A 30 -18.96 30.55 26.86
CA ASN A 30 -20.15 30.13 27.63
C ASN A 30 -20.49 28.65 27.45
N LEU A 31 -19.68 27.87 26.67
CA LEU A 31 -19.87 26.42 26.54
C LEU A 31 -19.48 25.73 27.85
N SER A 32 -20.34 24.86 28.33
CA SER A 32 -20.00 23.90 29.37
C SER A 32 -19.02 22.83 28.86
N ASN A 33 -18.31 22.15 29.76
CA ASN A 33 -17.41 21.05 29.41
C ASN A 33 -18.15 19.92 28.62
N ASP A 34 -19.40 19.65 28.97
CA ASP A 34 -20.22 18.62 28.32
C ASP A 34 -20.64 19.02 26.89
N GLU A 35 -20.68 20.32 26.59
CA GLU A 35 -21.01 20.85 25.27
C GLU A 35 -19.78 21.08 24.40
N LEU A 36 -18.64 21.39 25.02
CA LEU A 36 -17.38 21.67 24.32
C LEU A 36 -16.89 20.43 23.54
N LEU A 37 -16.92 19.26 24.17
CA LEU A 37 -16.44 18.01 23.54
C LEU A 37 -17.24 17.61 22.28
N PRO A 38 -18.60 17.59 22.28
CA PRO A 38 -19.37 17.37 21.07
C PRO A 38 -19.12 18.40 19.96
N VAL A 39 -18.95 19.68 20.31
CA VAL A 39 -18.65 20.73 19.34
C VAL A 39 -17.28 20.50 18.71
N ALA A 40 -16.23 20.29 19.52
CA ALA A 40 -14.89 20.00 19.02
C ALA A 40 -14.87 18.76 18.13
N ARG A 41 -15.55 17.67 18.53
CA ARG A 41 -15.67 16.43 17.77
C ARG A 41 -16.39 16.65 16.44
N ALA A 42 -17.43 17.48 16.40
CA ALA A 42 -18.16 17.77 15.16
C ALA A 42 -17.25 18.46 14.13
N PHE A 43 -16.44 19.42 14.55
CA PHE A 43 -15.47 20.10 13.68
C PHE A 43 -14.32 19.18 13.25
N SER A 44 -13.75 18.38 14.15
CA SER A 44 -12.71 17.40 13.83
C SER A 44 -13.20 16.40 12.77
N GLN A 45 -14.37 15.82 12.98
CA GLN A 45 -14.97 14.87 12.04
C GLN A 45 -15.32 15.50 10.69
N PHE A 46 -15.86 16.72 10.72
CA PHE A 46 -16.14 17.46 9.48
C PHE A 46 -14.85 17.68 8.67
N LEU A 47 -13.76 18.10 9.30
CA LEU A 47 -12.47 18.31 8.62
C LEU A 47 -11.91 17.00 8.07
N ASN A 48 -11.97 15.92 8.83
CA ASN A 48 -11.51 14.61 8.36
C ASN A 48 -12.30 14.12 7.13
N LEU A 49 -13.62 14.28 7.14
CA LEU A 49 -14.47 13.92 6.00
C LEU A 49 -14.25 14.84 4.80
N ALA A 50 -14.08 16.16 5.03
CA ALA A 50 -13.77 17.11 3.98
C ALA A 50 -12.42 16.79 3.33
N ASN A 51 -11.37 16.55 4.12
CA ASN A 51 -10.07 16.13 3.61
C ASN A 51 -10.14 14.83 2.80
N THR A 52 -10.92 13.84 3.27
CA THR A 52 -11.11 12.58 2.54
C THR A 52 -11.80 12.83 1.20
N ALA A 53 -12.82 13.68 1.17
CA ALA A 53 -13.53 14.02 -0.06
C ALA A 53 -12.66 14.84 -1.03
N GLU A 54 -11.87 15.79 -0.53
CA GLU A 54 -10.92 16.58 -1.33
C GLU A 54 -9.80 15.70 -1.90
N GLN A 55 -9.22 14.80 -1.10
CA GLN A 55 -8.23 13.83 -1.57
C GLN A 55 -8.82 12.95 -2.65
N TYR A 56 -10.02 12.41 -2.45
CA TYR A 56 -10.70 11.62 -3.46
C TYR A 56 -10.91 12.43 -4.75
N HIS A 57 -11.42 13.65 -4.65
CA HIS A 57 -11.68 14.50 -5.81
C HIS A 57 -10.39 14.83 -6.58
N SER A 58 -9.29 15.08 -5.89
CA SER A 58 -8.00 15.40 -6.52
C SER A 58 -7.40 14.24 -7.34
N ILE A 59 -7.67 12.99 -6.95
CA ILE A 59 -7.17 11.78 -7.64
C ILE A 59 -8.22 11.14 -8.57
N SER A 60 -9.48 11.60 -8.55
CA SER A 60 -10.52 11.06 -9.41
C SER A 60 -10.32 11.50 -10.87
N PRO A 61 -10.84 10.75 -11.87
CA PRO A 61 -10.73 11.12 -13.28
C PRO A 61 -11.28 12.51 -13.60
N ASN A 62 -12.16 13.04 -12.77
CA ASN A 62 -12.73 14.39 -12.89
C ASN A 62 -11.94 15.45 -12.08
N GLY A 63 -10.86 15.06 -11.40
CA GLY A 63 -10.03 15.96 -10.60
C GLY A 63 -9.03 16.76 -11.44
N GLU A 64 -8.50 17.83 -10.85
CA GLU A 64 -7.49 18.70 -11.50
C GLU A 64 -6.08 18.08 -11.56
N ALA A 65 -5.83 17.02 -10.78
CA ALA A 65 -4.56 16.33 -10.81
C ALA A 65 -4.43 15.52 -12.11
N ALA A 66 -3.41 15.84 -12.92
CA ALA A 66 -3.06 15.02 -14.07
C ALA A 66 -2.86 13.57 -13.65
N SER A 67 -3.41 12.61 -14.41
CA SER A 67 -3.17 11.19 -14.19
C SER A 67 -1.67 10.88 -14.24
N ASN A 68 -1.20 9.92 -13.43
CA ASN A 68 0.21 9.51 -13.45
C ASN A 68 0.75 9.19 -14.85
N PRO A 69 0.02 8.45 -15.72
CA PRO A 69 0.45 8.19 -17.10
C PRO A 69 0.70 9.47 -17.90
N GLU A 70 -0.15 10.47 -17.77
CA GLU A 70 0.03 11.74 -18.48
C GLU A 70 1.26 12.51 -18.00
N VAL A 71 1.56 12.47 -16.70
CA VAL A 71 2.77 13.10 -16.15
C VAL A 71 4.03 12.41 -16.67
N ILE A 72 4.06 11.08 -16.70
CA ILE A 72 5.17 10.28 -17.22
C ILE A 72 5.34 10.56 -18.71
N ALA A 73 4.26 10.45 -19.50
CA ALA A 73 4.26 10.69 -20.93
C ALA A 73 4.76 12.10 -21.29
N ARG A 74 4.27 13.11 -20.58
CA ARG A 74 4.69 14.51 -20.76
C ARG A 74 6.17 14.70 -20.43
N THR A 75 6.66 14.04 -19.39
CA THR A 75 8.07 14.10 -18.99
C THR A 75 8.96 13.47 -20.07
N LEU A 76 8.60 12.27 -20.54
CA LEU A 76 9.34 11.56 -21.58
C LEU A 76 9.36 12.35 -22.91
N ARG A 77 8.23 12.94 -23.30
CA ARG A 77 8.17 13.83 -24.49
C ARG A 77 9.07 15.03 -24.34
N LYS A 78 9.04 15.72 -23.19
CA LYS A 78 9.94 16.84 -22.92
C LYS A 78 11.41 16.47 -22.97
N LEU A 79 11.78 15.27 -22.49
CA LEU A 79 13.16 14.77 -22.59
C LEU A 79 13.54 14.45 -24.02
N LYS A 80 12.62 13.89 -24.80
CA LYS A 80 12.85 13.59 -26.24
C LYS A 80 13.01 14.83 -27.09
N ASP A 81 12.34 15.92 -26.72
CA ASP A 81 12.42 17.20 -27.42
C ASP A 81 13.72 18.00 -27.12
N GLN A 82 14.55 17.52 -26.18
CA GLN A 82 15.83 18.17 -25.88
C GLN A 82 16.88 17.82 -26.94
N PRO A 83 17.51 18.81 -27.60
CA PRO A 83 18.43 18.55 -28.70
C PRO A 83 19.70 17.82 -28.29
N ASP A 84 20.09 17.92 -27.01
CA ASP A 84 21.31 17.31 -26.46
C ASP A 84 21.10 15.91 -25.92
N LEU A 85 19.85 15.39 -25.89
CA LEU A 85 19.50 14.08 -25.37
C LEU A 85 19.10 13.14 -26.51
N ASN A 86 19.74 11.98 -26.56
CA ASN A 86 19.31 10.88 -27.42
C ASN A 86 18.59 9.80 -26.63
N GLU A 87 17.87 8.90 -27.30
CA GLU A 87 17.10 7.83 -26.69
C GLU A 87 17.96 6.91 -25.81
N ALA A 88 19.21 6.65 -26.19
CA ALA A 88 20.15 5.84 -25.41
C ALA A 88 20.51 6.50 -24.08
N THR A 89 20.68 7.83 -24.07
CA THR A 89 20.94 8.61 -22.85
C THR A 89 19.72 8.57 -21.91
N ILE A 90 18.52 8.75 -22.47
CA ILE A 90 17.26 8.70 -21.69
C ILE A 90 17.08 7.28 -21.10
N LYS A 91 17.29 6.23 -21.90
CA LYS A 91 17.24 4.85 -21.43
C LYS A 91 18.20 4.61 -20.27
N LYS A 92 19.46 5.00 -20.42
CA LYS A 92 20.48 4.89 -19.37
C LYS A 92 20.08 5.64 -18.09
N ALA A 93 19.48 6.84 -18.22
CA ALA A 93 18.99 7.61 -17.10
C ALA A 93 17.85 6.86 -16.37
N VAL A 94 16.90 6.28 -17.11
CA VAL A 94 15.82 5.46 -16.53
C VAL A 94 16.38 4.24 -15.82
N GLU A 95 17.32 3.51 -16.42
CA GLU A 95 17.98 2.34 -15.82
C GLU A 95 18.81 2.69 -14.57
N SER A 96 19.21 3.94 -14.41
CA SER A 96 19.95 4.43 -13.24
C SER A 96 19.06 4.97 -12.12
N LEU A 97 17.74 5.05 -12.33
CA LEU A 97 16.80 5.50 -11.29
C LEU A 97 16.90 4.64 -10.04
N SER A 98 17.10 5.29 -8.92
CA SER A 98 17.12 4.65 -7.60
C SER A 98 16.55 5.61 -6.57
N LEU A 99 15.34 5.32 -6.10
CA LEU A 99 14.62 6.09 -5.11
C LEU A 99 14.47 5.27 -3.84
N GLU A 100 14.90 5.81 -2.72
CA GLU A 100 14.69 5.19 -1.42
C GLU A 100 13.68 6.01 -0.61
N LEU A 101 12.54 5.39 -0.29
CA LEU A 101 11.49 5.99 0.51
C LEU A 101 11.55 5.41 1.92
N VAL A 102 11.75 6.30 2.90
CA VAL A 102 11.89 5.92 4.30
C VAL A 102 10.56 6.08 5.02
N LEU A 103 10.03 4.99 5.56
CA LEU A 103 8.87 5.01 6.43
C LEU A 103 9.30 5.42 7.84
N THR A 104 8.73 6.53 8.32
CA THR A 104 9.00 7.05 9.67
C THR A 104 7.73 7.04 10.51
N ALA A 105 7.86 6.80 11.81
CA ALA A 105 6.77 6.99 12.74
C ALA A 105 6.67 8.49 13.09
N HIS A 106 5.44 9.03 13.04
CA HIS A 106 5.21 10.38 13.55
C HIS A 106 4.75 10.29 15.01
N PRO A 107 5.52 10.82 15.98
CA PRO A 107 5.20 10.66 17.41
C PRO A 107 3.87 11.29 17.83
N THR A 108 3.34 12.20 17.00
CA THR A 108 2.06 12.88 17.24
C THR A 108 0.88 12.20 16.56
N GLU A 109 1.09 11.11 15.80
CA GLU A 109 0.00 10.37 15.19
C GLU A 109 -0.75 9.53 16.22
N ILE A 110 -1.82 10.12 16.78
CA ILE A 110 -2.68 9.52 17.79
C ILE A 110 -3.93 8.87 17.20
N THR A 111 -4.14 9.00 15.88
CA THR A 111 -5.34 8.50 15.20
C THR A 111 -5.46 6.99 15.35
N ARG A 112 -6.64 6.50 15.72
CA ARG A 112 -6.88 5.06 15.85
C ARG A 112 -6.96 4.39 14.47
N ARG A 113 -6.32 3.24 14.32
CA ARG A 113 -6.38 2.42 13.10
C ARG A 113 -7.82 2.14 12.64
N THR A 114 -8.76 2.00 13.59
CA THR A 114 -10.19 1.83 13.28
C THR A 114 -10.81 3.05 12.59
N LEU A 115 -10.36 4.27 12.90
CA LEU A 115 -10.83 5.47 12.23
C LEU A 115 -10.26 5.57 10.81
N ILE A 116 -8.98 5.26 10.64
CA ILE A 116 -8.34 5.20 9.31
C ILE A 116 -9.06 4.20 8.42
N HIS A 117 -9.33 2.99 8.91
CA HIS A 117 -10.09 1.99 8.15
C HIS A 117 -11.48 2.52 7.73
N LYS A 118 -12.17 3.25 8.62
CA LYS A 118 -13.45 3.87 8.26
C LYS A 118 -13.31 4.93 7.18
N MET A 119 -12.23 5.74 7.19
CA MET A 119 -11.98 6.72 6.12
C MET A 119 -11.66 6.06 4.79
N VAL A 120 -10.92 4.95 4.80
CA VAL A 120 -10.70 4.12 3.60
C VAL A 120 -12.03 3.60 3.05
N GLU A 121 -12.93 3.10 3.91
CA GLU A 121 -14.26 2.65 3.51
C GLU A 121 -15.13 3.80 2.97
N VAL A 122 -15.04 5.00 3.56
CA VAL A 122 -15.69 6.20 3.01
C VAL A 122 -15.19 6.48 1.61
N ASN A 123 -13.88 6.43 1.40
CA ASN A 123 -13.27 6.64 0.08
C ASN A 123 -13.75 5.60 -0.95
N ASN A 124 -13.83 4.33 -0.56
CA ASN A 124 -14.36 3.25 -1.41
C ASN A 124 -15.84 3.48 -1.78
N CYS A 125 -16.65 3.98 -0.85
CA CYS A 125 -18.04 4.35 -1.14
C CYS A 125 -18.12 5.52 -2.12
N LEU A 126 -17.28 6.56 -1.96
CA LEU A 126 -17.22 7.70 -2.87
C LEU A 126 -16.84 7.25 -4.28
N LYS A 127 -15.84 6.39 -4.41
CA LYS A 127 -15.40 5.82 -5.70
C LYS A 127 -16.53 5.07 -6.41
N GLN A 128 -17.32 4.30 -5.68
CA GLN A 128 -18.46 3.59 -6.27
C GLN A 128 -19.63 4.53 -6.64
N LEU A 129 -19.86 5.58 -5.84
CA LEU A 129 -20.91 6.59 -6.11
C LEU A 129 -20.62 7.48 -7.32
N ASP A 130 -19.34 7.62 -7.69
CA ASP A 130 -18.91 8.41 -8.85
C ASP A 130 -19.20 7.70 -10.19
N ASN A 131 -19.52 6.40 -10.14
CA ASN A 131 -20.01 5.68 -11.31
C ASN A 131 -21.40 6.19 -11.70
N LYS A 132 -21.49 6.78 -12.91
CA LYS A 132 -22.74 7.37 -13.43
C LYS A 132 -23.82 6.33 -13.74
N ASP A 133 -23.41 5.09 -14.01
CA ASP A 133 -24.31 3.98 -14.41
C ASP A 133 -24.77 3.13 -13.23
N ILE A 134 -24.52 3.58 -11.99
CA ILE A 134 -24.93 2.86 -10.79
C ILE A 134 -26.47 2.86 -10.65
N ALA A 135 -27.05 1.69 -10.37
CA ALA A 135 -28.48 1.56 -10.13
C ALA A 135 -28.92 2.32 -8.86
N ASP A 136 -30.14 2.85 -8.85
CA ASP A 136 -30.68 3.59 -7.70
C ASP A 136 -30.67 2.79 -6.41
N TYR A 137 -30.91 1.48 -6.48
CA TYR A 137 -30.83 0.59 -5.33
C TYR A 137 -29.41 0.57 -4.75
N GLU A 138 -28.39 0.40 -5.58
CA GLU A 138 -26.99 0.37 -5.15
C GLU A 138 -26.55 1.72 -4.60
N ARG A 139 -26.93 2.82 -5.26
CA ARG A 139 -26.70 4.19 -4.76
C ARG A 139 -27.29 4.36 -3.36
N ASN A 140 -28.50 3.91 -3.13
CA ASN A 140 -29.15 3.99 -1.82
C ASN A 140 -28.44 3.13 -0.76
N GLN A 141 -27.90 1.98 -1.13
CA GLN A 141 -27.09 1.13 -0.25
C GLN A 141 -25.78 1.83 0.15
N LEU A 142 -25.08 2.43 -0.80
CA LEU A 142 -23.84 3.16 -0.55
C LEU A 142 -24.09 4.40 0.33
N MET A 143 -25.14 5.15 0.07
CA MET A 143 -25.54 6.29 0.92
C MET A 143 -25.89 5.86 2.34
N ARG A 144 -26.52 4.70 2.52
CA ARG A 144 -26.77 4.11 3.83
C ARG A 144 -25.46 3.72 4.51
N ARG A 145 -24.54 3.09 3.76
CA ARG A 145 -23.23 2.72 4.27
C ARG A 145 -22.40 3.91 4.72
N LEU A 146 -22.38 5.01 3.95
CA LEU A 146 -21.72 6.27 4.33
C LEU A 146 -22.27 6.81 5.66
N ARG A 147 -23.60 6.87 5.81
CA ARG A 147 -24.21 7.32 7.06
C ARG A 147 -23.82 6.44 8.24
N GLN A 148 -23.74 5.11 8.05
CA GLN A 148 -23.26 4.17 9.08
C GLN A 148 -21.81 4.42 9.46
N LEU A 149 -20.91 4.64 8.49
CA LEU A 149 -19.50 4.90 8.73
C LEU A 149 -19.30 6.23 9.49
N ILE A 150 -20.04 7.26 9.13
CA ILE A 150 -20.03 8.56 9.84
C ILE A 150 -20.51 8.38 11.28
N ALA A 151 -21.65 7.70 11.48
CA ALA A 151 -22.17 7.44 12.82
C ALA A 151 -21.20 6.59 13.66
N GLN A 152 -20.60 5.56 13.09
CA GLN A 152 -19.57 4.75 13.76
C GLN A 152 -18.32 5.57 14.12
N SER A 153 -17.90 6.50 13.24
CA SER A 153 -16.78 7.40 13.52
C SER A 153 -17.12 8.35 14.66
N TRP A 154 -18.33 8.90 14.66
CA TRP A 154 -18.81 9.77 15.74
C TRP A 154 -18.78 9.11 17.12
N HIS A 155 -19.17 7.84 17.21
CA HIS A 155 -19.18 7.09 18.47
C HIS A 155 -17.85 6.37 18.78
N THR A 156 -16.84 6.50 17.92
CA THR A 156 -15.50 5.97 18.18
C THR A 156 -14.67 7.03 18.92
N ASP A 157 -14.03 6.61 20.00
CA ASP A 157 -13.11 7.47 20.74
C ASP A 157 -11.88 7.76 19.87
N GLU A 158 -11.59 9.04 19.59
CA GLU A 158 -10.49 9.48 18.73
C GLU A 158 -9.13 9.35 19.41
N ILE A 159 -9.13 9.52 20.76
CA ILE A 159 -7.90 9.56 21.53
C ILE A 159 -7.52 8.16 22.00
N ARG A 160 -6.28 7.75 21.76
CA ARG A 160 -5.73 6.53 22.35
C ARG A 160 -5.49 6.73 23.84
N LYS A 161 -5.94 5.77 24.65
CA LYS A 161 -5.69 5.78 26.10
C LYS A 161 -4.24 5.44 26.45
N HIS A 162 -3.52 4.79 25.55
CA HIS A 162 -2.13 4.38 25.73
C HIS A 162 -1.26 4.89 24.58
N ARG A 163 -0.06 5.36 24.92
CA ARG A 163 0.95 5.73 23.93
C ARG A 163 1.35 4.51 23.10
N PRO A 164 1.46 4.62 21.75
CA PRO A 164 1.92 3.51 20.92
C PRO A 164 3.31 3.04 21.35
N SER A 165 3.52 1.74 21.33
CA SER A 165 4.86 1.16 21.47
C SER A 165 5.61 1.21 20.12
N PRO A 166 6.95 1.11 20.10
CA PRO A 166 7.70 1.02 18.84
C PRO A 166 7.26 -0.16 17.95
N VAL A 167 6.76 -1.23 18.54
CA VAL A 167 6.17 -2.36 17.79
C VAL A 167 4.84 -1.98 17.14
N ASP A 168 4.02 -1.17 17.79
CA ASP A 168 2.77 -0.70 17.21
C ASP A 168 3.03 0.27 16.06
N GLU A 169 4.04 1.12 16.16
CA GLU A 169 4.49 2.00 15.09
C GLU A 169 4.97 1.19 13.88
N ALA A 170 5.78 0.15 14.09
CA ALA A 170 6.21 -0.74 13.01
C ALA A 170 5.04 -1.45 12.33
N LYS A 171 4.04 -1.94 13.08
CA LYS A 171 2.81 -2.52 12.52
C LYS A 171 2.05 -1.53 11.63
N TRP A 172 2.13 -0.24 11.95
CA TRP A 172 1.55 0.83 11.14
C TRP A 172 2.23 0.94 9.78
N GLY A 173 3.56 1.01 9.77
CA GLY A 173 4.32 1.03 8.53
C GLY A 173 4.06 -0.20 7.65
N PHE A 174 3.97 -1.38 8.25
CA PHE A 174 3.63 -2.61 7.51
C PHE A 174 2.21 -2.59 6.96
N ALA A 175 1.26 -1.94 7.64
CA ALA A 175 -0.09 -1.74 7.12
C ALA A 175 -0.12 -0.78 5.91
N VAL A 176 0.75 0.23 5.85
CA VAL A 176 0.92 1.09 4.66
C VAL A 176 1.43 0.26 3.48
N VAL A 177 2.42 -0.61 3.71
CA VAL A 177 2.89 -1.52 2.66
C VAL A 177 1.73 -2.42 2.18
N GLU A 178 1.00 -3.08 3.08
CA GLU A 178 -0.10 -3.99 2.73
C GLU A 178 -1.23 -3.30 1.97
N ASN A 179 -1.68 -2.13 2.45
CA ASN A 179 -2.90 -1.51 1.95
C ASN A 179 -2.69 -0.57 0.76
N SER A 180 -1.44 -0.18 0.47
CA SER A 180 -1.15 0.82 -0.57
C SER A 180 0.03 0.43 -1.46
N LEU A 181 1.20 0.13 -0.88
CA LEU A 181 2.42 -0.02 -1.66
C LEU A 181 2.49 -1.37 -2.38
N TRP A 182 1.86 -2.41 -1.83
CA TRP A 182 1.86 -3.77 -2.40
C TRP A 182 1.25 -3.80 -3.80
N GLU A 183 0.17 -3.05 -4.01
CA GLU A 183 -0.46 -2.87 -5.32
C GLU A 183 0.09 -1.65 -6.06
N GLY A 184 0.45 -0.58 -5.34
CA GLY A 184 0.90 0.67 -5.93
C GLY A 184 2.21 0.54 -6.71
N VAL A 185 3.16 -0.27 -6.23
CA VAL A 185 4.46 -0.46 -6.91
C VAL A 185 4.31 -1.19 -8.24
N PRO A 186 3.65 -2.35 -8.34
CA PRO A 186 3.41 -3.01 -9.62
C PRO A 186 2.66 -2.12 -10.62
N ASN A 187 1.61 -1.45 -10.17
CA ASN A 187 0.81 -0.55 -11.01
C ASN A 187 1.65 0.60 -11.57
N TYR A 188 2.44 1.26 -10.73
CA TYR A 188 3.37 2.32 -11.17
C TYR A 188 4.40 1.79 -12.21
N LEU A 189 4.97 0.62 -11.97
CA LEU A 189 5.93 0.02 -12.89
C LEU A 189 5.28 -0.43 -14.20
N ARG A 190 4.02 -0.80 -14.18
CA ARG A 190 3.23 -1.13 -15.37
C ARG A 190 3.01 0.13 -16.23
N GLU A 191 2.52 1.20 -15.62
CA GLU A 191 2.35 2.49 -16.28
C GLU A 191 3.67 3.04 -16.84
N LEU A 192 4.75 3.00 -16.04
CA LEU A 192 6.06 3.44 -16.48
C LEU A 192 6.53 2.63 -17.70
N ASN A 193 6.36 1.30 -17.66
CA ASN A 193 6.74 0.43 -18.76
C ASN A 193 5.94 0.71 -20.04
N GLU A 194 4.63 0.90 -19.94
CA GLU A 194 3.75 1.26 -21.05
C GLU A 194 4.18 2.59 -21.69
N GLN A 195 4.42 3.61 -20.87
CA GLN A 195 4.85 4.90 -21.37
C GLN A 195 6.27 4.90 -21.99
N LEU A 196 7.17 4.09 -21.46
CA LEU A 196 8.50 3.89 -22.05
C LEU A 196 8.40 3.14 -23.40
N GLU A 197 7.54 2.14 -23.50
CA GLU A 197 7.33 1.40 -24.73
C GLU A 197 6.70 2.28 -25.82
N GLU A 198 5.65 3.04 -25.48
CA GLU A 198 4.96 3.94 -26.42
C GLU A 198 5.87 5.09 -26.92
N ASN A 199 6.66 5.69 -26.03
CA ASN A 199 7.43 6.88 -26.36
C ASN A 199 8.87 6.58 -26.85
N LEU A 200 9.48 5.46 -26.42
CA LEU A 200 10.88 5.13 -26.67
C LEU A 200 11.10 3.74 -27.26
N GLY A 201 10.04 2.93 -27.47
CA GLY A 201 10.16 1.55 -27.91
C GLY A 201 10.96 0.65 -26.95
N TYR A 202 11.00 1.02 -25.66
CA TYR A 202 11.82 0.38 -24.65
C TYR A 202 10.99 -0.20 -23.53
N ARG A 203 11.28 -1.46 -23.17
CA ARG A 203 10.66 -2.14 -22.02
C ARG A 203 11.64 -2.25 -20.88
N LEU A 204 11.12 -2.05 -19.66
CA LEU A 204 11.90 -2.23 -18.43
C LEU A 204 12.30 -3.71 -18.25
N PRO A 205 13.54 -4.00 -17.82
CA PRO A 205 13.91 -5.33 -17.39
C PRO A 205 12.99 -5.83 -16.25
N VAL A 206 12.71 -7.13 -16.23
CA VAL A 206 11.81 -7.74 -15.24
C VAL A 206 12.28 -7.51 -13.80
N ASP A 207 13.58 -7.48 -13.60
CA ASP A 207 14.25 -7.31 -12.31
C ASP A 207 14.56 -5.85 -11.96
N PHE A 208 14.17 -4.90 -12.82
CA PHE A 208 14.36 -3.48 -12.56
C PHE A 208 13.23 -2.94 -11.68
N VAL A 209 13.59 -2.43 -10.51
CA VAL A 209 12.69 -1.73 -9.59
C VAL A 209 13.42 -0.49 -9.06
N PRO A 210 13.01 0.72 -9.51
CA PRO A 210 13.68 1.96 -9.14
C PRO A 210 13.36 2.44 -7.73
N VAL A 211 12.39 1.84 -7.06
CA VAL A 211 11.91 2.26 -5.73
C VAL A 211 12.24 1.20 -4.69
N ARG A 212 12.79 1.64 -3.57
CA ARG A 212 13.06 0.80 -2.39
C ARG A 212 12.42 1.43 -1.16
N PHE A 213 12.03 0.58 -0.21
CA PHE A 213 11.44 1.02 1.04
C PHE A 213 12.31 0.60 2.21
N THR A 214 12.54 1.57 3.10
CA THR A 214 13.21 1.37 4.39
C THR A 214 12.33 1.90 5.51
N SER A 215 12.63 1.56 6.74
CA SER A 215 11.86 1.99 7.90
C SER A 215 12.76 2.31 9.07
N TRP A 216 12.54 3.42 9.73
CA TRP A 216 13.17 3.74 11.00
C TRP A 216 12.42 3.15 12.20
N MET A 217 11.17 2.71 11.99
CA MET A 217 10.32 2.19 13.07
C MET A 217 10.88 0.92 13.69
N GLY A 218 11.14 0.98 14.98
CA GLY A 218 11.74 -0.13 15.74
C GLY A 218 13.25 -0.29 15.57
N GLY A 219 13.90 0.54 14.74
CA GLY A 219 15.37 0.54 14.52
C GLY A 219 16.05 1.80 15.04
N ASP A 220 15.48 2.96 14.69
CA ASP A 220 15.98 4.26 15.14
C ASP A 220 15.66 4.47 16.62
N ARG A 221 16.67 4.79 17.41
CA ARG A 221 16.53 4.97 18.85
C ARG A 221 16.27 6.42 19.22
N ASP A 222 16.91 7.37 18.58
CA ASP A 222 16.79 8.82 18.81
C ASP A 222 16.50 9.20 20.27
N GLY A 223 17.28 8.60 21.19
CA GLY A 223 17.10 8.77 22.63
C GLY A 223 15.90 8.06 23.26
N ASN A 224 15.09 7.32 22.50
CA ASN A 224 13.94 6.57 23.01
C ASN A 224 14.41 5.29 23.74
N PRO A 225 14.29 5.18 25.08
CA PRO A 225 14.73 4.01 25.84
C PRO A 225 13.92 2.75 25.53
N ASN A 226 12.74 2.88 24.91
CA ASN A 226 11.88 1.76 24.55
C ASN A 226 12.30 1.07 23.25
N VAL A 227 13.19 1.65 22.44
CA VAL A 227 13.75 1.00 21.25
C VAL A 227 15.02 0.24 21.63
N THR A 228 14.82 -0.95 22.16
CA THR A 228 15.92 -1.85 22.56
C THR A 228 16.29 -2.80 21.41
N ALA A 229 17.46 -3.46 21.51
CA ALA A 229 17.88 -4.48 20.53
C ALA A 229 16.86 -5.64 20.43
N GLU A 230 16.17 -5.96 21.52
CA GLU A 230 15.12 -6.98 21.54
C GLU A 230 13.90 -6.53 20.74
N ILE A 231 13.49 -5.27 20.91
CA ILE A 231 12.40 -4.67 20.11
C ILE A 231 12.76 -4.64 18.64
N THR A 232 13.96 -4.19 18.27
CA THR A 232 14.43 -4.21 16.87
C THR A 232 14.37 -5.63 16.30
N ARG A 233 14.86 -6.62 17.04
CA ARG A 233 14.77 -8.02 16.63
C ARG A 233 13.31 -8.50 16.45
N HIS A 234 12.43 -8.10 17.35
CA HIS A 234 11.00 -8.44 17.27
C HIS A 234 10.36 -7.81 16.02
N VAL A 235 10.66 -6.55 15.73
CA VAL A 235 10.17 -5.84 14.55
C VAL A 235 10.69 -6.47 13.26
N LEU A 236 11.96 -6.88 13.18
CA LEU A 236 12.52 -7.61 12.04
C LEU A 236 11.81 -8.95 11.80
N LEU A 237 11.49 -9.71 12.86
CA LEU A 237 10.73 -10.95 12.73
C LEU A 237 9.30 -10.68 12.24
N LEU A 238 8.67 -9.63 12.76
CA LEU A 238 7.31 -9.22 12.37
C LEU A 238 7.25 -8.74 10.91
N SER A 239 8.26 -8.01 10.46
CA SER A 239 8.42 -7.57 9.07
C SER A 239 8.48 -8.77 8.12
N ARG A 240 9.32 -9.74 8.42
CA ARG A 240 9.42 -11.00 7.65
C ARG A 240 8.14 -11.81 7.67
N TRP A 241 7.49 -11.88 8.82
CA TRP A 241 6.19 -12.54 8.95
C TRP A 241 5.15 -11.90 8.02
N LYS A 242 5.09 -10.56 8.00
CA LYS A 242 4.16 -9.83 7.14
C LYS A 242 4.49 -10.01 5.65
N ALA A 243 5.78 -10.01 5.27
CA ALA A 243 6.18 -10.32 3.90
C ALA A 243 5.69 -11.72 3.49
N THR A 244 5.91 -12.71 4.35
CA THR A 244 5.46 -14.10 4.10
C THR A 244 3.95 -14.18 3.94
N ASP A 245 3.17 -13.46 4.75
CA ASP A 245 1.71 -13.38 4.67
C ASP A 245 1.23 -12.78 3.32
N LEU A 246 1.89 -11.72 2.87
CA LEU A 246 1.57 -11.08 1.59
C LEU A 246 1.92 -11.97 0.40
N PHE A 247 3.12 -12.55 0.39
CA PHE A 247 3.51 -13.49 -0.68
C PHE A 247 2.64 -14.76 -0.70
N LEU A 248 2.15 -15.24 0.44
CA LEU A 248 1.20 -16.35 0.46
C LEU A 248 -0.10 -16.02 -0.29
N LYS A 249 -0.59 -14.79 -0.18
CA LYS A 249 -1.77 -14.33 -0.93
C LYS A 249 -1.48 -14.31 -2.44
N ASP A 250 -0.34 -13.73 -2.85
CA ASP A 250 0.06 -13.70 -4.26
C ASP A 250 0.24 -15.11 -4.84
N ILE A 251 0.95 -15.99 -4.14
CA ILE A 251 1.17 -17.36 -4.59
C ILE A 251 -0.15 -18.13 -4.67
N GLN A 252 -1.12 -17.86 -3.81
CA GLN A 252 -2.45 -18.48 -3.90
C GLN A 252 -3.20 -18.04 -5.17
N VAL A 253 -3.07 -16.78 -5.59
CA VAL A 253 -3.60 -16.28 -6.85
C VAL A 253 -2.90 -17.01 -8.02
N LEU A 254 -1.57 -17.06 -8.02
CA LEU A 254 -0.80 -17.74 -9.07
C LEU A 254 -1.11 -19.24 -9.18
N ILE A 255 -1.41 -19.93 -8.07
CA ILE A 255 -1.87 -21.32 -8.11
C ILE A 255 -3.19 -21.46 -8.87
N SER A 256 -4.10 -20.48 -8.74
CA SER A 256 -5.38 -20.52 -9.46
C SER A 256 -5.24 -20.18 -10.94
N GLU A 257 -4.34 -19.27 -11.28
CA GLU A 257 -4.15 -18.77 -12.64
C GLU A 257 -3.22 -19.64 -13.50
N LEU A 258 -2.13 -20.16 -12.93
CA LEU A 258 -1.09 -20.87 -13.68
C LEU A 258 -1.36 -22.38 -13.81
N SER A 259 -2.41 -22.74 -14.55
CA SER A 259 -2.82 -24.13 -14.79
C SER A 259 -2.38 -24.69 -16.15
N MET A 260 -1.49 -23.97 -16.87
CA MET A 260 -1.06 -24.37 -18.20
C MET A 260 -0.23 -25.66 -18.19
N VAL A 261 -0.42 -26.46 -19.22
CA VAL A 261 0.29 -27.73 -19.43
C VAL A 261 1.56 -27.52 -20.25
N GLU A 262 1.51 -26.63 -21.25
CA GLU A 262 2.66 -26.34 -22.10
C GLU A 262 3.74 -25.57 -21.34
N ALA A 263 4.95 -26.12 -21.32
CA ALA A 263 6.09 -25.56 -20.63
C ALA A 263 7.39 -25.99 -21.30
N THR A 264 8.45 -25.17 -21.10
CA THR A 264 9.78 -25.48 -21.60
C THR A 264 10.37 -26.73 -20.93
N PRO A 265 11.33 -27.42 -21.59
CA PRO A 265 12.00 -28.58 -20.99
C PRO A 265 12.66 -28.26 -19.63
N GLU A 266 13.23 -27.06 -19.49
CA GLU A 266 13.88 -26.61 -18.25
C GLU A 266 12.87 -26.51 -17.10
N LEU A 267 11.69 -25.94 -17.35
CA LEU A 267 10.65 -25.84 -16.31
C LEU A 267 10.10 -27.21 -15.94
N ARG A 268 9.91 -28.10 -16.95
CA ARG A 268 9.49 -29.50 -16.71
C ARG A 268 10.51 -30.25 -15.86
N ALA A 269 11.81 -30.08 -16.15
CA ALA A 269 12.89 -30.67 -15.35
C ALA A 269 12.86 -30.17 -13.90
N LEU A 270 12.59 -28.88 -13.70
CA LEU A 270 12.45 -28.27 -12.37
C LEU A 270 11.23 -28.78 -11.59
N ALA A 271 10.13 -29.03 -12.29
CA ALA A 271 8.90 -29.58 -11.71
C ALA A 271 9.00 -31.10 -11.42
N GLY A 272 9.85 -31.82 -12.17
CA GLY A 272 10.00 -33.27 -12.04
C GLY A 272 8.78 -34.07 -12.49
N GLU A 273 8.81 -35.38 -12.22
CA GLU A 273 7.72 -36.28 -12.61
C GLU A 273 6.38 -35.93 -11.93
N GLU A 274 6.42 -35.55 -10.66
CA GLU A 274 5.23 -35.17 -9.89
C GLU A 274 4.52 -33.94 -10.46
N GLY A 275 5.29 -33.00 -11.06
CA GLY A 275 4.76 -31.77 -11.67
C GLY A 275 4.48 -31.88 -13.18
N ALA A 276 4.61 -33.05 -13.79
CA ALA A 276 4.55 -33.23 -15.27
C ALA A 276 3.24 -32.74 -15.90
N SER A 277 2.10 -32.88 -15.22
CA SER A 277 0.78 -32.48 -15.75
C SER A 277 0.53 -30.98 -15.67
N GLU A 278 0.98 -30.28 -14.60
CA GLU A 278 0.77 -28.85 -14.35
C GLU A 278 2.05 -28.23 -13.76
N PRO A 279 3.13 -28.08 -14.54
CA PRO A 279 4.46 -27.74 -13.99
C PRO A 279 4.49 -26.40 -13.26
N TYR A 280 3.80 -25.38 -13.76
CA TYR A 280 3.72 -24.07 -13.10
C TYR A 280 3.02 -24.17 -11.74
N ARG A 281 1.83 -24.77 -11.73
CA ARG A 281 1.03 -24.91 -10.50
C ARG A 281 1.73 -25.77 -9.46
N PHE A 282 2.45 -26.80 -9.88
CA PHE A 282 3.25 -27.65 -8.99
C PHE A 282 4.31 -26.83 -8.27
N LEU A 283 5.09 -26.01 -8.99
CA LEU A 283 6.11 -25.15 -8.42
C LEU A 283 5.52 -24.10 -7.47
N MET A 284 4.36 -23.51 -7.81
CA MET A 284 3.66 -22.59 -6.92
C MET A 284 3.15 -23.27 -5.63
N LYS A 285 2.64 -24.50 -5.72
CA LYS A 285 2.25 -25.28 -4.53
C LYS A 285 3.45 -25.62 -3.63
N LYS A 286 4.60 -25.96 -4.23
CA LYS A 286 5.85 -26.18 -3.49
C LYS A 286 6.29 -24.91 -2.76
N LEU A 287 6.30 -23.78 -3.45
CA LEU A 287 6.64 -22.48 -2.88
C LEU A 287 5.68 -22.06 -1.76
N ARG A 288 4.36 -22.31 -1.93
CA ARG A 288 3.37 -22.11 -0.88
C ARG A 288 3.70 -22.93 0.39
N GLY A 289 4.07 -24.19 0.22
CA GLY A 289 4.47 -25.05 1.35
C GLY A 289 5.66 -24.47 2.12
N GLN A 290 6.68 -23.98 1.44
CA GLN A 290 7.84 -23.31 2.04
C GLN A 290 7.45 -22.01 2.76
N LEU A 291 6.58 -21.19 2.17
CA LEU A 291 6.05 -19.97 2.79
C LEU A 291 5.26 -20.29 4.06
N MET A 292 4.37 -21.29 4.04
CA MET A 292 3.60 -21.70 5.22
C MET A 292 4.50 -22.20 6.36
N ALA A 293 5.51 -23.01 6.04
CA ALA A 293 6.48 -23.48 7.03
C ALA A 293 7.31 -22.30 7.62
N THR A 294 7.68 -21.34 6.76
CA THR A 294 8.37 -20.12 7.17
C THR A 294 7.50 -19.26 8.08
N GLN A 295 6.23 -19.07 7.73
CA GLN A 295 5.27 -18.29 8.52
C GLN A 295 5.08 -18.90 9.91
N ALA A 296 4.84 -20.21 9.98
CA ALA A 296 4.67 -20.92 11.25
C ALA A 296 5.91 -20.83 12.15
N TRP A 297 7.11 -20.93 11.56
CA TRP A 297 8.36 -20.75 12.30
C TRP A 297 8.52 -19.32 12.83
N LEU A 298 8.21 -18.31 12.01
CA LEU A 298 8.28 -16.91 12.43
C LEU A 298 7.27 -16.60 13.54
N GLU A 299 6.04 -17.15 13.48
CA GLU A 299 5.03 -17.02 14.53
C GLU A 299 5.50 -17.61 15.87
N ALA A 300 6.10 -18.80 15.83
CA ALA A 300 6.67 -19.41 17.03
C ALA A 300 7.80 -18.53 17.63
N ARG A 301 8.66 -17.95 16.76
CA ARG A 301 9.72 -17.04 17.20
C ARG A 301 9.17 -15.75 17.82
N LEU A 302 8.12 -15.17 17.23
CA LEU A 302 7.43 -13.99 17.77
C LEU A 302 6.78 -14.27 19.15
N LYS A 303 6.35 -15.50 19.39
CA LYS A 303 5.82 -15.99 20.69
C LYS A 303 6.93 -16.39 21.68
N GLY A 304 8.22 -16.19 21.34
CA GLY A 304 9.35 -16.55 22.19
C GLY A 304 9.70 -18.04 22.17
N GLN A 305 9.07 -18.85 21.35
CA GLN A 305 9.35 -20.27 21.23
C GLN A 305 10.61 -20.53 20.40
N ARG A 306 11.38 -21.53 20.78
CA ARG A 306 12.61 -21.97 20.08
C ARG A 306 12.31 -23.24 19.30
N LEU A 307 11.85 -23.09 18.06
CA LEU A 307 11.71 -24.20 17.13
C LEU A 307 12.96 -24.34 16.24
N PRO A 308 13.33 -25.56 15.82
CA PRO A 308 14.35 -25.75 14.80
C PRO A 308 13.93 -25.06 13.51
N LYS A 309 14.91 -24.65 12.70
CA LYS A 309 14.61 -24.09 11.38
C LYS A 309 14.03 -25.20 10.50
N PRO A 310 12.85 -24.96 9.86
CA PRO A 310 12.29 -25.93 8.93
C PRO A 310 13.18 -26.07 7.70
N GLU A 311 13.15 -27.23 7.10
CA GLU A 311 13.75 -27.45 5.79
C GLU A 311 13.06 -26.54 4.76
N GLY A 312 13.84 -25.89 3.88
CA GLY A 312 13.32 -24.95 2.90
C GLY A 312 12.82 -23.60 3.47
N LEU A 313 13.28 -23.23 4.68
CA LEU A 313 13.01 -21.91 5.24
C LEU A 313 13.41 -20.80 4.26
N LEU A 314 12.47 -19.94 3.90
CA LEU A 314 12.72 -18.80 3.03
C LEU A 314 13.46 -17.70 3.81
N SER A 315 14.71 -17.47 3.47
CA SER A 315 15.59 -16.49 4.13
C SER A 315 16.23 -15.49 3.17
N GLN A 316 16.20 -15.79 1.88
CA GLN A 316 16.80 -15.00 0.81
C GLN A 316 15.78 -14.76 -0.30
N ASN A 317 15.89 -13.63 -0.98
CA ASN A 317 14.98 -13.25 -2.06
C ASN A 317 15.05 -14.22 -3.25
N GLU A 318 16.22 -14.78 -3.52
CA GLU A 318 16.48 -15.73 -4.60
C GLU A 318 15.60 -16.97 -4.50
N GLN A 319 15.31 -17.43 -3.28
CA GLN A 319 14.45 -18.60 -3.04
C GLN A 319 12.98 -18.36 -3.50
N LEU A 320 12.52 -17.11 -3.50
CA LEU A 320 11.25 -16.71 -4.11
C LEU A 320 11.40 -16.41 -5.59
N TRP A 321 12.46 -15.68 -5.95
CA TRP A 321 12.69 -15.20 -7.30
C TRP A 321 12.89 -16.32 -8.31
N GLU A 322 13.78 -17.27 -8.05
CA GLU A 322 14.19 -18.28 -9.02
C GLU A 322 13.03 -19.11 -9.57
N PRO A 323 12.14 -19.70 -8.72
CA PRO A 323 11.03 -20.50 -9.24
C PRO A 323 9.99 -19.64 -9.99
N LEU A 324 9.71 -18.41 -9.52
CA LEU A 324 8.81 -17.50 -10.21
C LEU A 324 9.37 -17.05 -11.56
N TYR A 325 10.65 -16.71 -11.61
CA TYR A 325 11.31 -16.28 -12.84
C TYR A 325 11.47 -17.42 -13.85
N ALA A 326 11.66 -18.67 -13.39
CA ALA A 326 11.63 -19.83 -14.26
C ALA A 326 10.26 -20.00 -14.92
N CYS A 327 9.17 -19.83 -14.17
CA CYS A 327 7.81 -19.81 -14.72
C CYS A 327 7.63 -18.68 -15.73
N TYR A 328 8.08 -17.47 -15.42
CA TYR A 328 8.01 -16.33 -16.32
C TYR A 328 8.72 -16.59 -17.65
N LYS A 329 9.96 -17.07 -17.61
CA LYS A 329 10.73 -17.41 -18.83
C LYS A 329 10.06 -18.49 -19.67
N SER A 330 9.52 -19.51 -19.03
CA SER A 330 8.83 -20.59 -19.72
C SER A 330 7.56 -20.10 -20.42
N LEU A 331 6.74 -19.28 -19.74
CA LEU A 331 5.55 -18.68 -20.37
C LEU A 331 5.90 -17.80 -21.56
N GLN A 332 6.95 -16.99 -21.46
CA GLN A 332 7.43 -16.16 -22.56
C GLN A 332 7.88 -17.02 -23.76
N ALA A 333 8.65 -18.07 -23.51
CA ALA A 333 9.16 -18.96 -24.54
C ALA A 333 8.06 -19.79 -25.24
N CYS A 334 6.98 -20.11 -24.53
CA CYS A 334 5.82 -20.82 -25.07
C CYS A 334 4.77 -19.89 -25.73
N GLY A 335 5.09 -18.59 -25.95
CA GLY A 335 4.16 -17.65 -26.59
C GLY A 335 3.03 -17.15 -25.68
N MET A 336 3.11 -17.42 -24.38
CA MET A 336 2.12 -17.01 -23.36
C MET A 336 2.54 -15.70 -22.64
N GLY A 337 3.15 -14.77 -23.37
CA GLY A 337 3.68 -13.52 -22.81
C GLY A 337 2.62 -12.66 -22.12
N ILE A 338 1.38 -12.68 -22.58
CA ILE A 338 0.28 -11.95 -21.95
C ILE A 338 0.01 -12.45 -20.52
N ILE A 339 0.11 -13.75 -20.30
CA ILE A 339 -0.06 -14.39 -18.99
C ILE A 339 1.15 -14.09 -18.11
N ALA A 340 2.36 -14.23 -18.67
CA ALA A 340 3.60 -13.93 -17.95
C ALA A 340 3.63 -12.50 -17.41
N ASN A 341 3.13 -11.51 -18.18
CA ASN A 341 3.13 -10.10 -17.85
C ASN A 341 1.96 -9.66 -16.95
N GLY A 342 1.13 -10.60 -16.47
CA GLY A 342 0.08 -10.38 -15.46
C GLY A 342 0.60 -10.46 -14.03
N GLU A 343 -0.17 -11.12 -13.14
CA GLU A 343 0.13 -11.28 -11.72
C GLU A 343 1.51 -11.88 -11.42
N LEU A 344 2.03 -12.72 -12.33
CA LEU A 344 3.37 -13.29 -12.17
C LEU A 344 4.47 -12.23 -12.26
N LEU A 345 4.38 -11.29 -13.22
CA LEU A 345 5.32 -10.18 -13.32
C LEU A 345 5.19 -9.25 -12.11
N ASP A 346 3.98 -8.97 -11.65
CA ASP A 346 3.75 -8.13 -10.48
C ASP A 346 4.34 -8.76 -9.22
N THR A 347 4.16 -10.07 -9.03
CA THR A 347 4.77 -10.81 -7.93
C THR A 347 6.31 -10.77 -8.00
N LEU A 348 6.90 -10.93 -9.19
CA LEU A 348 8.35 -10.78 -9.40
C LEU A 348 8.85 -9.38 -9.02
N ARG A 349 8.13 -8.33 -9.41
CA ARG A 349 8.44 -6.94 -9.03
C ARG A 349 8.34 -6.71 -7.53
N ARG A 350 7.34 -7.30 -6.87
CA ARG A 350 7.19 -7.29 -5.40
C ARG A 350 8.38 -7.98 -4.72
N VAL A 351 8.85 -9.11 -5.25
CA VAL A 351 10.05 -9.80 -4.71
C VAL A 351 11.29 -8.91 -4.81
N LYS A 352 11.48 -8.18 -5.89
CA LYS A 352 12.63 -7.27 -6.06
C LYS A 352 12.51 -6.02 -5.19
N CYS A 353 11.30 -5.47 -5.03
CA CYS A 353 11.07 -4.25 -4.26
C CYS A 353 11.12 -4.51 -2.75
N PHE A 354 10.36 -5.48 -2.27
CA PHE A 354 10.14 -5.74 -0.85
C PHE A 354 10.97 -6.93 -0.33
N GLY A 355 10.99 -8.02 -1.09
CA GLY A 355 11.68 -9.24 -0.73
C GLY A 355 11.20 -9.89 0.57
N VAL A 356 11.99 -10.84 1.06
CA VAL A 356 11.72 -11.55 2.33
C VAL A 356 11.72 -10.63 3.57
N PRO A 357 12.50 -9.53 3.62
CA PRO A 357 12.47 -8.62 4.76
C PRO A 357 11.23 -7.72 4.84
N LEU A 358 10.47 -7.54 3.76
CA LEU A 358 9.43 -6.54 3.51
C LEU A 358 9.99 -5.12 3.39
N VAL A 359 10.63 -4.64 4.44
CA VAL A 359 11.35 -3.36 4.49
C VAL A 359 12.68 -3.55 5.23
N ARG A 360 13.68 -2.75 4.89
CA ARG A 360 14.94 -2.68 5.64
C ARG A 360 14.77 -1.74 6.82
N ILE A 361 15.33 -2.12 7.97
CA ILE A 361 15.27 -1.33 9.22
C ILE A 361 16.69 -0.90 9.56
#